data_966f63df9b4bb818b5011c3b67149473
#
_entry.id   966f63df9b4bb818b5011c3b67149473
#
_cell.length_a   1.000
_cell.length_b   1.000
_cell.length_c   1.000
_cell.angle_alpha   90.00
_cell.angle_beta   90.00
_cell.angle_gamma   90.00
#
_symmetry.space_group_name_H-M   'P 1'
#
loop_
_entity.id
_entity.type
_entity.pdbx_description
1 polymer ?
#
loop_
_entity_poly.entity_id
_entity_poly.type
_entity_poly.pdbx_seq_one_letter_code
_entity_poly.pdbx_strand_id
1 'polypeptide(L)'
;MRSEIGIPDLLMDGRDAWASPPMITLDMVDEYVVAYTQRLRKNLGDRVVTRGNWGDAKSRDPERFFSQKLKCCPGILSVLDPDLYEVGPQRVKTFADKHNALVTAGVDATLLKEGPVEAIVERIKLYIDKMARDGRCMIHLNQIPAETPPEHIHAAVAACHTYGRHASFENLDDVPFEIPKRESFAEFMREKGESISI
;
A
#
# COMPACT_ATOMS: atom_id res chain seq x y z
N MET A 1 20.76 6.72 -21.22
CA MET A 1 21.61 6.57 -20.01
C MET A 1 21.49 5.19 -19.35
N ARG A 2 20.33 4.69 -18.88
CA ARG A 2 20.23 3.33 -18.27
C ARG A 2 20.50 2.19 -19.26
N SER A 3 20.00 2.29 -20.46
CA SER A 3 20.24 1.31 -21.53
C SER A 3 21.72 1.23 -21.95
N GLU A 4 22.44 2.34 -21.85
CA GLU A 4 23.86 2.42 -22.21
C GLU A 4 24.77 1.72 -21.19
N ILE A 5 24.31 1.58 -19.93
CA ILE A 5 25.06 0.92 -18.86
C ILE A 5 24.53 -0.49 -18.53
N GLY A 6 23.70 -1.05 -19.42
CA GLY A 6 23.22 -2.44 -19.30
C GLY A 6 22.27 -2.71 -18.13
N ILE A 7 21.68 -1.67 -17.52
CA ILE A 7 20.66 -1.87 -16.48
C ILE A 7 19.34 -2.32 -17.15
N PRO A 8 18.76 -3.44 -16.72
CA PRO A 8 17.51 -3.93 -17.29
C PRO A 8 16.38 -2.90 -17.18
N ASP A 9 15.38 -3.04 -18.03
CA ASP A 9 14.20 -2.18 -18.10
C ASP A 9 13.40 -2.22 -16.80
N LEU A 10 13.73 -1.33 -15.89
CA LEU A 10 13.03 -1.15 -14.62
C LEU A 10 11.94 -0.09 -14.74
N LEU A 11 10.89 -0.25 -13.96
CA LEU A 11 9.87 0.77 -13.78
C LEU A 11 10.52 2.04 -13.18
N MET A 12 10.33 3.19 -13.82
CA MET A 12 10.73 4.50 -13.29
C MET A 12 9.55 5.07 -12.49
N ASP A 13 9.63 4.94 -11.17
CA ASP A 13 8.58 5.37 -10.24
C ASP A 13 8.90 6.77 -9.70
N GLY A 14 8.20 7.78 -10.20
CA GLY A 14 8.19 9.11 -9.64
C GLY A 14 7.21 9.17 -8.46
N ARG A 15 7.65 9.79 -7.35
CA ARG A 15 6.82 9.99 -6.16
C ARG A 15 6.75 11.46 -5.82
N ASP A 16 5.53 11.98 -5.70
CA ASP A 16 5.28 13.37 -5.31
C ASP A 16 4.13 13.43 -4.29
N ALA A 17 4.50 13.33 -3.03
CA ALA A 17 3.53 13.37 -1.93
C ALA A 17 2.88 14.76 -1.78
N TRP A 18 3.57 15.83 -2.21
CA TRP A 18 3.03 17.19 -2.13
C TRP A 18 1.95 17.47 -3.19
N ALA A 19 1.96 16.74 -4.28
CA ALA A 19 0.95 16.80 -5.33
C ALA A 19 -0.33 16.04 -4.94
N SER A 20 -0.87 16.33 -3.77
CA SER A 20 -1.95 15.57 -3.13
C SER A 20 -3.00 16.50 -2.52
N PRO A 21 -4.30 16.17 -2.61
CA PRO A 21 -5.32 16.86 -1.83
C PRO A 21 -5.05 16.78 -0.31
N PRO A 22 -5.35 17.81 0.48
CA PRO A 22 -5.93 19.09 0.07
C PRO A 22 -4.91 20.17 -0.33
N MET A 23 -3.61 19.84 -0.45
CA MET A 23 -2.55 20.82 -0.77
C MET A 23 -2.71 21.41 -2.17
N ILE A 24 -3.19 20.58 -3.12
CA ILE A 24 -3.54 21.03 -4.46
C ILE A 24 -4.94 20.55 -4.85
N THR A 25 -5.57 21.24 -5.77
CA THR A 25 -6.88 20.83 -6.31
C THR A 25 -6.75 19.74 -7.34
N LEU A 26 -7.85 19.02 -7.62
CA LEU A 26 -7.85 18.01 -8.68
C LEU A 26 -7.58 18.59 -10.08
N ASP A 27 -7.93 19.86 -10.32
CA ASP A 27 -7.60 20.55 -11.57
C ASP A 27 -6.09 20.76 -11.69
N MET A 28 -5.43 21.14 -10.60
CA MET A 28 -3.96 21.23 -10.55
C MET A 28 -3.29 19.85 -10.71
N VAL A 29 -3.91 18.78 -10.18
CA VAL A 29 -3.42 17.40 -10.44
C VAL A 29 -3.47 17.08 -11.93
N ASP A 30 -4.55 17.42 -12.63
CA ASP A 30 -4.63 17.23 -14.09
C ASP A 30 -3.55 18.07 -14.82
N GLU A 31 -3.39 19.33 -14.45
CA GLU A 31 -2.49 20.25 -15.13
C GLU A 31 -1.00 19.95 -14.86
N TYR A 32 -0.63 19.69 -13.61
CA TYR A 32 0.78 19.59 -13.20
C TYR A 32 1.27 18.17 -12.99
N VAL A 33 0.41 17.21 -12.64
CA VAL A 33 0.85 15.83 -12.39
C VAL A 33 0.55 14.94 -13.57
N VAL A 34 -0.72 14.88 -13.98
CA VAL A 34 -1.14 13.99 -15.08
C VAL A 34 -0.50 14.41 -16.40
N ALA A 35 -0.56 15.69 -16.77
CA ALA A 35 -0.03 16.18 -18.03
C ALA A 35 1.50 15.94 -18.14
N TYR A 36 2.25 16.22 -17.06
CA TYR A 36 3.70 16.00 -17.07
C TYR A 36 4.07 14.52 -17.04
N THR A 37 3.37 13.69 -16.29
CA THR A 37 3.58 12.23 -16.29
C THR A 37 3.33 11.67 -17.69
N GLN A 38 2.23 12.05 -18.34
CA GLN A 38 1.93 11.62 -19.71
C GLN A 38 2.99 12.08 -20.72
N ARG A 39 3.50 13.32 -20.58
CA ARG A 39 4.60 13.82 -21.40
C ARG A 39 5.88 13.02 -21.20
N LEU A 40 6.22 12.67 -19.95
CA LEU A 40 7.38 11.81 -19.65
C LEU A 40 7.18 10.41 -20.27
N ARG A 41 6.01 9.81 -20.15
CA ARG A 41 5.68 8.51 -20.75
C ARG A 41 5.82 8.53 -22.27
N LYS A 42 5.33 9.59 -22.91
CA LYS A 42 5.47 9.76 -24.37
C LYS A 42 6.95 9.79 -24.81
N ASN A 43 7.82 10.38 -24.02
CA ASN A 43 9.23 10.57 -24.37
C ASN A 43 10.12 9.40 -23.94
N LEU A 44 9.78 8.72 -22.82
CA LEU A 44 10.64 7.73 -22.15
C LEU A 44 10.04 6.32 -22.11
N GLY A 45 8.81 6.17 -22.59
CA GLY A 45 8.10 4.90 -22.66
C GLY A 45 7.19 4.61 -21.48
N ASP A 46 6.40 3.54 -21.60
CA ASP A 46 5.33 3.17 -20.66
C ASP A 46 5.79 2.76 -19.26
N ARG A 47 7.08 2.51 -19.10
CA ARG A 47 7.69 2.18 -17.81
C ARG A 47 7.83 3.38 -16.85
N VAL A 48 7.54 4.60 -17.30
CA VAL A 48 7.49 5.78 -16.41
C VAL A 48 6.13 5.86 -15.81
N VAL A 49 6.07 5.88 -14.48
CA VAL A 49 4.85 6.06 -13.70
C VAL A 49 5.05 7.10 -12.60
N THR A 50 3.98 7.73 -12.17
CA THR A 50 3.98 8.60 -10.98
C THR A 50 2.96 8.04 -9.99
N ARG A 51 3.43 7.78 -8.77
CA ARG A 51 2.63 7.26 -7.66
C ARG A 51 2.95 8.02 -6.39
N GLY A 52 2.29 7.67 -5.30
CA GLY A 52 2.57 8.22 -3.98
C GLY A 52 1.74 9.46 -3.63
N ASN A 53 0.77 9.80 -4.48
CA ASN A 53 -0.25 10.80 -4.12
C ASN A 53 -1.19 10.19 -3.07
N TRP A 54 -1.58 11.00 -2.10
CA TRP A 54 -2.48 10.67 -1.01
C TRP A 54 -3.58 11.73 -0.87
N GLY A 55 -4.42 11.65 0.17
CA GLY A 55 -5.51 12.59 0.37
C GLY A 55 -6.78 12.19 -0.38
N ASP A 56 -6.93 10.89 -0.70
CA ASP A 56 -8.12 10.37 -1.37
C ASP A 56 -9.40 10.69 -0.59
N ALA A 57 -9.37 10.56 0.73
CA ALA A 57 -10.48 10.90 1.62
C ALA A 57 -10.70 12.41 1.78
N LYS A 58 -9.68 13.21 1.54
CA LYS A 58 -9.77 14.69 1.58
C LYS A 58 -10.24 15.27 0.25
N SER A 59 -10.28 14.46 -0.80
CA SER A 59 -10.81 14.85 -2.09
C SER A 59 -12.33 14.97 -2.07
N ARG A 60 -12.86 16.03 -2.69
CA ARG A 60 -14.32 16.18 -2.89
C ARG A 60 -14.87 15.16 -3.88
N ASP A 61 -14.02 14.62 -4.74
CA ASP A 61 -14.32 13.61 -5.74
C ASP A 61 -13.22 12.55 -5.77
N PRO A 62 -13.28 11.54 -4.88
CA PRO A 62 -12.28 10.47 -4.83
C PRO A 62 -12.17 9.68 -6.14
N GLU A 63 -13.26 9.46 -6.87
CA GLU A 63 -13.23 8.68 -8.11
C GLU A 63 -12.56 9.43 -9.27
N ARG A 64 -12.72 10.77 -9.33
CA ARG A 64 -11.92 11.59 -10.22
C ARG A 64 -10.44 11.48 -9.88
N PHE A 65 -10.10 11.50 -8.59
CA PHE A 65 -8.71 11.36 -8.16
C PHE A 65 -8.15 9.97 -8.48
N PHE A 66 -8.91 8.90 -8.28
CA PHE A 66 -8.54 7.56 -8.71
C PHE A 66 -8.29 7.49 -10.22
N SER A 67 -9.15 8.15 -11.01
CA SER A 67 -8.96 8.23 -12.46
C SER A 67 -7.66 8.96 -12.83
N GLN A 68 -7.31 10.03 -12.13
CA GLN A 68 -6.04 10.75 -12.31
C GLN A 68 -4.84 9.86 -11.94
N LYS A 69 -4.91 9.12 -10.83
CA LYS A 69 -3.88 8.14 -10.45
C LYS A 69 -3.69 7.07 -11.53
N LEU A 70 -4.77 6.54 -12.10
CA LEU A 70 -4.67 5.56 -13.18
C LEU A 70 -4.11 6.14 -14.49
N LYS A 71 -4.31 7.43 -14.77
CA LYS A 71 -3.63 8.10 -15.90
C LYS A 71 -2.12 8.21 -15.67
N CYS A 72 -1.67 8.32 -14.42
CA CYS A 72 -0.26 8.40 -14.05
C CYS A 72 0.40 7.02 -13.90
N CYS A 73 -0.36 6.02 -13.47
CA CYS A 73 0.10 4.63 -13.29
C CYS A 73 -0.98 3.66 -13.81
N PRO A 74 -1.05 3.44 -15.13
CA PRO A 74 -2.05 2.55 -15.72
C PRO A 74 -2.00 1.14 -15.14
N GLY A 75 -3.16 0.59 -14.82
CA GLY A 75 -3.32 -0.78 -14.31
C GLY A 75 -3.04 -0.95 -12.81
N ILE A 76 -2.59 0.09 -12.10
CA ILE A 76 -2.32 0.02 -10.66
C ILE A 76 -2.96 1.23 -9.94
N LEU A 77 -3.91 0.97 -9.07
CA LEU A 77 -4.51 1.96 -8.20
C LEU A 77 -3.88 1.86 -6.79
N SER A 78 -3.09 2.84 -6.42
CA SER A 78 -2.46 2.91 -5.09
C SER A 78 -3.30 3.78 -4.17
N VAL A 79 -3.75 3.22 -3.04
CA VAL A 79 -4.45 3.95 -1.98
C VAL A 79 -3.87 3.54 -0.63
N LEU A 80 -3.61 4.52 0.21
CA LEU A 80 -2.92 4.35 1.47
C LEU A 80 -3.84 4.71 2.64
N ASP A 81 -3.66 4.06 3.78
CA ASP A 81 -4.27 4.51 5.02
C ASP A 81 -3.68 5.88 5.45
N PRO A 82 -4.48 6.70 6.16
CA PRO A 82 -5.86 6.42 6.59
C PRO A 82 -6.92 6.60 5.50
N ASP A 83 -6.57 7.18 4.35
CA ASP A 83 -7.52 7.48 3.27
C ASP A 83 -8.26 6.23 2.77
N LEU A 84 -7.55 5.10 2.61
CA LEU A 84 -8.15 3.85 2.16
C LEU A 84 -9.29 3.40 3.09
N TYR A 85 -9.07 3.50 4.40
CA TYR A 85 -10.06 3.14 5.39
C TYR A 85 -11.25 4.11 5.39
N GLU A 86 -10.98 5.42 5.30
CA GLU A 86 -12.01 6.48 5.30
C GLU A 86 -12.87 6.46 4.03
N VAL A 87 -12.29 6.27 2.86
CA VAL A 87 -13.01 6.17 1.57
C VAL A 87 -13.81 4.87 1.50
N GLY A 88 -13.32 3.83 2.13
CA GLY A 88 -13.87 2.48 2.16
C GLY A 88 -13.24 1.53 1.15
N PRO A 89 -12.66 0.42 1.62
CA PRO A 89 -11.92 -0.52 0.76
C PRO A 89 -12.80 -1.15 -0.33
N GLN A 90 -14.07 -1.40 -0.06
CA GLN A 90 -15.01 -1.92 -1.07
C GLN A 90 -15.22 -0.92 -2.22
N ARG A 91 -15.30 0.37 -1.93
CA ARG A 91 -15.46 1.41 -2.97
C ARG A 91 -14.22 1.47 -3.85
N VAL A 92 -13.04 1.43 -3.25
CA VAL A 92 -11.75 1.40 -3.96
C VAL A 92 -11.68 0.17 -4.87
N LYS A 93 -12.04 -1.01 -4.36
CA LYS A 93 -12.04 -2.25 -5.13
C LYS A 93 -13.02 -2.18 -6.30
N THR A 94 -14.25 -1.75 -6.06
CA THR A 94 -15.28 -1.61 -7.12
C THR A 94 -14.80 -0.69 -8.25
N PHE A 95 -14.15 0.43 -7.90
CA PHE A 95 -13.57 1.33 -8.90
C PHE A 95 -12.42 0.66 -9.66
N ALA A 96 -11.51 0.00 -8.96
CA ALA A 96 -10.36 -0.69 -9.58
C ALA A 96 -10.81 -1.78 -10.55
N ASP A 97 -11.80 -2.59 -10.17
CA ASP A 97 -12.35 -3.66 -11.03
C ASP A 97 -12.98 -3.11 -12.31
N LYS A 98 -13.76 -2.03 -12.19
CA LYS A 98 -14.34 -1.33 -13.35
C LYS A 98 -13.29 -0.87 -14.35
N HIS A 99 -12.09 -0.52 -13.86
CA HIS A 99 -10.97 -0.04 -14.67
C HIS A 99 -9.90 -1.10 -14.94
N ASN A 100 -10.16 -2.36 -14.60
CA ASN A 100 -9.22 -3.48 -14.73
C ASN A 100 -7.86 -3.21 -14.07
N ALA A 101 -7.87 -2.56 -12.91
CA ALA A 101 -6.67 -2.19 -12.17
C ALA A 101 -6.44 -3.12 -10.97
N LEU A 102 -5.17 -3.37 -10.66
CA LEU A 102 -4.73 -3.98 -9.41
C LEU A 102 -4.73 -2.90 -8.31
N VAL A 103 -5.17 -3.25 -7.12
CA VAL A 103 -5.08 -2.34 -5.96
C VAL A 103 -3.76 -2.56 -5.22
N THR A 104 -3.08 -1.48 -4.85
CA THR A 104 -2.03 -1.52 -3.83
C THR A 104 -2.51 -0.79 -2.59
N ALA A 105 -2.69 -1.54 -1.51
CA ALA A 105 -3.24 -1.08 -0.24
C ALA A 105 -2.13 -0.91 0.80
N GLY A 106 -1.91 0.31 1.26
CA GLY A 106 -0.91 0.59 2.30
C GLY A 106 -1.54 0.63 3.68
N VAL A 107 -1.05 -0.19 4.62
CA VAL A 107 -1.48 -0.17 6.03
C VAL A 107 -0.86 1.01 6.76
N ASP A 108 -1.63 1.65 7.63
CA ASP A 108 -1.28 2.88 8.34
C ASP A 108 0.00 2.75 9.19
N ALA A 109 0.93 3.68 8.98
CA ALA A 109 2.16 3.78 9.74
C ALA A 109 1.91 4.10 11.23
N THR A 110 0.91 4.93 11.53
CA THR A 110 0.52 5.25 12.91
C THR A 110 -0.07 4.03 13.60
N LEU A 111 -0.97 3.31 12.93
CA LEU A 111 -1.52 2.06 13.44
C LEU A 111 -0.42 1.01 13.67
N LEU A 112 0.54 0.91 12.75
CA LEU A 112 1.68 -0.01 12.92
C LEU A 112 2.56 0.36 14.11
N LYS A 113 2.76 1.65 14.38
CA LYS A 113 3.56 2.11 15.51
C LYS A 113 2.83 1.96 16.85
N GLU A 114 1.58 2.42 16.91
CA GLU A 114 0.84 2.58 18.16
C GLU A 114 -0.02 1.37 18.53
N GLY A 115 -0.41 0.57 17.55
CA GLY A 115 -1.27 -0.60 17.75
C GLY A 115 -2.72 -0.24 18.09
N PRO A 116 -3.43 -1.06 18.84
CA PRO A 116 -2.99 -2.38 19.32
C PRO A 116 -2.81 -3.42 18.20
N VAL A 117 -2.13 -4.53 18.49
CA VAL A 117 -1.84 -5.60 17.53
C VAL A 117 -3.11 -6.14 16.89
N GLU A 118 -4.16 -6.30 17.66
CA GLU A 118 -5.47 -6.78 17.19
C GLU A 118 -6.06 -5.85 16.12
N ALA A 119 -5.92 -4.54 16.28
CA ALA A 119 -6.41 -3.57 15.30
C ALA A 119 -5.62 -3.63 13.99
N ILE A 120 -4.32 -3.95 14.04
CA ILE A 120 -3.48 -4.17 12.85
C ILE A 120 -3.98 -5.42 12.10
N VAL A 121 -4.21 -6.51 12.84
CA VAL A 121 -4.70 -7.77 12.28
C VAL A 121 -6.07 -7.59 11.63
N GLU A 122 -7.01 -6.95 12.33
CA GLU A 122 -8.36 -6.67 11.81
C GLU A 122 -8.33 -5.75 10.59
N ARG A 123 -7.42 -4.76 10.53
CA ARG A 123 -7.25 -3.92 9.35
C ARG A 123 -6.81 -4.73 8.13
N ILE A 124 -5.87 -5.62 8.30
CA ILE A 124 -5.36 -6.50 7.24
C ILE A 124 -6.45 -7.48 6.80
N LYS A 125 -7.15 -8.10 7.75
CA LYS A 125 -8.27 -9.01 7.47
C LYS A 125 -9.37 -8.30 6.65
N LEU A 126 -9.74 -7.07 7.04
CA LEU A 126 -10.70 -6.25 6.31
C LEU A 126 -10.25 -6.00 4.86
N TYR A 127 -8.97 -5.69 4.65
CA TYR A 127 -8.46 -5.42 3.29
C TYR A 127 -8.42 -6.67 2.44
N ILE A 128 -8.06 -7.82 3.01
CA ILE A 128 -8.13 -9.10 2.31
C ILE A 128 -9.58 -9.43 1.97
N ASP A 129 -10.49 -9.29 2.93
CA ASP A 129 -11.91 -9.56 2.72
C ASP A 129 -12.52 -8.71 1.59
N LYS A 130 -12.24 -7.41 1.59
CA LYS A 130 -12.89 -6.47 0.66
C LYS A 130 -12.18 -6.31 -0.67
N MET A 131 -10.87 -6.62 -0.75
CA MET A 131 -10.09 -6.26 -1.94
C MET A 131 -9.24 -7.38 -2.53
N ALA A 132 -8.86 -8.40 -1.75
CA ALA A 132 -7.88 -9.39 -2.18
C ALA A 132 -8.45 -10.77 -2.51
N ARG A 133 -9.78 -10.96 -2.44
CA ARG A 133 -10.45 -12.24 -2.67
C ARG A 133 -10.17 -12.85 -4.06
N ASP A 134 -9.95 -12.02 -5.05
CA ASP A 134 -9.65 -12.39 -6.44
C ASP A 134 -8.15 -12.39 -6.77
N GLY A 135 -7.28 -12.19 -5.77
CA GLY A 135 -5.84 -12.10 -5.94
C GLY A 135 -5.34 -10.80 -6.58
N ARG A 136 -6.20 -9.80 -6.80
CA ARG A 136 -5.87 -8.54 -7.47
C ARG A 136 -5.63 -7.38 -6.50
N CYS A 137 -5.09 -7.68 -5.33
CA CYS A 137 -4.69 -6.68 -4.35
C CYS A 137 -3.33 -7.06 -3.76
N MET A 138 -2.44 -6.08 -3.65
CA MET A 138 -1.20 -6.17 -2.93
C MET A 138 -1.30 -5.32 -1.66
N ILE A 139 -1.14 -5.94 -0.51
CA ILE A 139 -1.08 -5.23 0.77
C ILE A 139 0.39 -4.99 1.13
N HIS A 140 0.71 -3.79 1.57
CA HIS A 140 2.04 -3.44 2.05
C HIS A 140 1.96 -2.57 3.32
N LEU A 141 2.99 -2.63 4.13
CA LEU A 141 3.13 -1.75 5.27
C LEU A 141 3.62 -0.38 4.77
N ASN A 142 2.77 0.64 4.92
CA ASN A 142 3.08 1.97 4.41
C ASN A 142 3.96 2.73 5.38
N GLN A 143 5.25 2.75 5.11
CA GLN A 143 6.28 3.29 6.01
C GLN A 143 6.28 2.60 7.39
N ILE A 144 7.41 2.15 7.82
CA ILE A 144 7.58 1.57 9.15
C ILE A 144 8.40 2.59 9.95
N PRO A 145 7.78 3.31 10.91
CA PRO A 145 8.51 4.21 11.79
C PRO A 145 9.60 3.46 12.57
N ALA A 146 10.71 4.14 12.88
CA ALA A 146 11.85 3.52 13.56
C ALA A 146 11.48 2.89 14.91
N GLU A 147 10.46 3.43 15.58
CA GLU A 147 9.99 2.99 16.91
C GLU A 147 8.85 1.98 16.83
N THR A 148 8.54 1.44 15.62
CA THR A 148 7.49 0.44 15.48
C THR A 148 7.89 -0.85 16.19
N PRO A 149 7.07 -1.35 17.14
CA PRO A 149 7.36 -2.60 17.83
C PRO A 149 7.48 -3.76 16.83
N PRO A 150 8.54 -4.58 16.90
CA PRO A 150 8.70 -5.69 15.97
C PRO A 150 7.54 -6.69 15.98
N GLU A 151 6.87 -6.88 17.12
CA GLU A 151 5.69 -7.72 17.27
C GLU A 151 4.51 -7.24 16.41
N HIS A 152 4.36 -5.93 16.20
CA HIS A 152 3.34 -5.35 15.33
C HIS A 152 3.59 -5.73 13.87
N ILE A 153 4.85 -5.66 13.44
CA ILE A 153 5.26 -6.05 12.08
C ILE A 153 5.05 -7.55 11.87
N HIS A 154 5.43 -8.38 12.86
CA HIS A 154 5.24 -9.82 12.80
C HIS A 154 3.78 -10.22 12.72
N ALA A 155 2.93 -9.60 13.53
CA ALA A 155 1.49 -9.84 13.49
C ALA A 155 0.90 -9.43 12.14
N ALA A 156 1.31 -8.28 11.60
CA ALA A 156 0.87 -7.82 10.28
C ALA A 156 1.25 -8.80 9.17
N VAL A 157 2.50 -9.26 9.15
CA VAL A 157 2.98 -10.23 8.15
C VAL A 157 2.25 -11.56 8.31
N ALA A 158 2.10 -12.07 9.54
CA ALA A 158 1.38 -13.30 9.80
C ALA A 158 -0.10 -13.22 9.38
N ALA A 159 -0.76 -12.10 9.65
CA ALA A 159 -2.14 -11.87 9.22
C ALA A 159 -2.26 -11.87 7.68
N CYS A 160 -1.36 -11.17 6.98
CA CYS A 160 -1.31 -11.19 5.52
C CYS A 160 -1.15 -12.61 4.96
N HIS A 161 -0.25 -13.40 5.53
CA HIS A 161 -0.02 -14.77 5.09
C HIS A 161 -1.20 -15.69 5.40
N THR A 162 -1.77 -15.61 6.60
CA THR A 162 -2.85 -16.50 7.02
C THR A 162 -4.13 -16.18 6.25
N TYR A 163 -4.62 -14.96 6.33
CA TYR A 163 -5.87 -14.60 5.66
C TYR A 163 -5.72 -14.57 4.14
N GLY A 164 -4.55 -14.23 3.61
CA GLY A 164 -4.28 -14.26 2.17
C GLY A 164 -4.36 -15.66 1.58
N ARG A 165 -3.85 -16.68 2.28
CA ARG A 165 -3.98 -18.09 1.87
C ARG A 165 -5.42 -18.60 1.95
N HIS A 166 -6.22 -18.03 2.83
CA HIS A 166 -7.60 -18.43 3.07
C HIS A 166 -8.61 -17.43 2.48
N ALA A 167 -8.17 -16.57 1.55
CA ALA A 167 -9.03 -15.56 0.94
C ALA A 167 -10.26 -16.13 0.21
N SER A 168 -10.26 -17.43 -0.13
CA SER A 168 -11.42 -18.14 -0.70
C SER A 168 -12.46 -18.56 0.32
N PHE A 169 -12.20 -18.50 1.63
CA PHE A 169 -13.18 -18.81 2.67
C PHE A 169 -14.32 -17.80 2.62
N GLU A 170 -15.54 -18.27 2.80
CA GLU A 170 -16.72 -17.40 2.81
C GLU A 170 -16.63 -16.34 3.91
N ASN A 171 -16.21 -16.77 5.10
CA ASN A 171 -16.01 -15.90 6.25
C ASN A 171 -14.59 -16.03 6.79
N LEU A 172 -13.83 -14.94 6.80
CA LEU A 172 -12.46 -14.93 7.33
C LEU A 172 -12.41 -15.00 8.87
N ASP A 173 -13.53 -14.77 9.56
CA ASP A 173 -13.59 -14.95 11.02
C ASP A 173 -13.50 -16.43 11.41
N ASP A 174 -13.83 -17.34 10.50
CA ASP A 174 -13.71 -18.79 10.73
C ASP A 174 -12.27 -19.30 10.52
N VAL A 175 -11.36 -18.45 10.05
CA VAL A 175 -9.94 -18.80 9.86
C VAL A 175 -9.20 -18.71 11.19
N PRO A 176 -8.66 -19.82 11.71
CA PRO A 176 -7.88 -19.79 12.94
C PRO A 176 -6.66 -18.87 12.79
N PHE A 177 -6.55 -17.92 13.69
CA PHE A 177 -5.40 -17.02 13.72
C PHE A 177 -4.95 -16.79 15.17
N GLU A 178 -3.68 -17.04 15.42
CA GLU A 178 -3.03 -16.65 16.67
C GLU A 178 -1.97 -15.60 16.39
N ILE A 179 -1.94 -14.55 17.20
CA ILE A 179 -0.90 -13.52 17.12
C ILE A 179 0.44 -14.20 17.46
N PRO A 180 1.44 -14.17 16.56
CA PRO A 180 2.70 -14.81 16.80
C PRO A 180 3.38 -14.25 18.05
N LYS A 181 3.70 -15.13 18.99
CA LYS A 181 4.60 -14.77 20.09
C LYS A 181 6.00 -14.65 19.51
N ARG A 182 6.62 -13.53 19.74
CA ARG A 182 8.01 -13.30 19.35
C ARG A 182 8.87 -13.18 20.58
N GLU A 183 10.00 -13.85 20.55
CA GLU A 183 11.12 -13.58 21.45
C GLU A 183 11.59 -12.14 21.27
N SER A 184 12.06 -11.51 22.33
CA SER A 184 12.67 -10.19 22.25
C SER A 184 13.93 -10.25 21.37
N PHE A 185 14.33 -9.11 20.79
CA PHE A 185 15.57 -9.05 20.01
C PHE A 185 16.80 -9.51 20.84
N ALA A 186 16.81 -9.22 22.14
CA ALA A 186 17.85 -9.65 23.03
C ALA A 186 17.88 -11.18 23.25
N GLU A 187 16.72 -11.85 23.27
CA GLU A 187 16.62 -13.31 23.33
C GLU A 187 17.08 -13.95 22.02
N PHE A 188 16.63 -13.41 20.89
CA PHE A 188 17.05 -13.84 19.57
C PHE A 188 18.58 -13.76 19.39
N MET A 189 19.20 -12.63 19.80
CA MET A 189 20.64 -12.44 19.69
C MET A 189 21.42 -13.37 20.63
N ARG A 190 20.89 -13.67 21.84
CA ARG A 190 21.49 -14.67 22.74
C ARG A 190 21.50 -16.07 22.15
N GLU A 191 20.41 -16.48 21.52
CA GLU A 191 20.34 -17.80 20.87
C GLU A 191 21.30 -17.91 19.68
N LYS A 192 21.53 -16.82 18.95
CA LYS A 192 22.48 -16.76 17.84
C LYS A 192 23.95 -16.72 18.29
N GLY A 193 24.21 -16.56 19.59
CA GLY A 193 25.59 -16.50 20.13
C GLY A 193 26.35 -15.24 19.74
N GLU A 194 25.66 -14.23 19.25
CA GLU A 194 26.24 -12.94 18.90
C GLU A 194 26.19 -12.01 20.12
N SER A 195 27.33 -11.73 20.73
CA SER A 195 27.42 -10.69 21.75
C SER A 195 27.32 -9.32 21.09
N ILE A 196 26.25 -8.57 21.39
CA ILE A 196 26.15 -7.17 21.02
C ILE A 196 27.09 -6.40 21.95
N SER A 197 28.27 -6.04 21.46
CA SER A 197 29.03 -4.95 22.07
C SER A 197 28.43 -3.62 21.58
N ILE A 198 27.75 -2.93 22.51
CA ILE A 198 27.30 -1.54 22.32
C ILE A 198 28.50 -0.62 22.54
#